data_33a953d53702bfa856c80eebe7bb13f1
#
_entry.id   33a953d53702bfa856c80eebe7bb13f1
#
_cell.length_a   1.000
_cell.length_b   1.000
_cell.length_c   1.000
_cell.angle_alpha   90.00
_cell.angle_beta   90.00
_cell.angle_gamma   90.00
#
_symmetry.space_group_name_H-M   'P 1'
#
loop_
_entity.id
_entity.type
_entity.pdbx_description
1 polymer ?
#
loop_
_entity_poly.entity_id
_entity_poly.type
_entity_poly.pdbx_seq_one_letter_code
_entity_poly.pdbx_strand_id
1 'polypeptide(L)'
;MSHFTCIKTKIKERPYLVEALELMGHDVQENQQLVINNPSHAEEHPNFLADVAIKNDIGFRWNKNTETYELVAELDTWDLDVPVSRFIDKLTQQYARMTLHGTVKEEGWQVEEEWEMDDNSIELTVTRWV
;
A
#
# COMPACT_ATOMS: atom_id res chain seq x y z
N MET A 1 -0.80 -25.50 -1.96
CA MET A 1 -0.79 -25.25 -0.52
C MET A 1 -1.01 -23.77 -0.24
N SER A 2 -2.02 -23.44 0.52
CA SER A 2 -2.32 -22.03 0.82
C SER A 2 -1.37 -21.49 1.89
N HIS A 3 -0.77 -20.35 1.63
CA HIS A 3 0.12 -19.66 2.57
C HIS A 3 0.18 -18.17 2.22
N PHE A 4 0.59 -17.36 3.19
CA PHE A 4 0.83 -15.95 2.93
C PHE A 4 2.19 -15.75 2.27
N THR A 5 2.21 -14.93 1.23
CA THR A 5 3.41 -14.50 0.56
C THR A 5 3.71 -13.06 0.98
N CYS A 6 4.96 -12.77 1.33
CA CYS A 6 5.40 -11.44 1.68
C CYS A 6 6.20 -10.84 0.51
N ILE A 7 5.77 -9.69 0.02
CA ILE A 7 6.42 -9.02 -1.10
C ILE A 7 6.94 -7.67 -0.62
N LYS A 8 8.21 -7.40 -0.85
CA LYS A 8 8.85 -6.16 -0.44
C LYS A 8 8.31 -4.96 -1.22
N THR A 9 8.15 -3.85 -0.54
CA THR A 9 7.80 -2.57 -1.14
C THR A 9 8.83 -1.51 -0.74
N LYS A 10 8.68 -0.31 -1.29
CA LYS A 10 9.50 0.85 -0.93
C LYS A 10 8.76 1.80 0.02
N ILE A 11 7.62 1.35 0.56
CA ILE A 11 6.72 2.18 1.36
C ILE A 11 7.20 2.19 2.81
N LYS A 12 7.38 3.37 3.38
CA LYS A 12 7.94 3.57 4.72
C LYS A 12 6.99 4.22 5.71
N GLU A 13 6.04 5.03 5.25
CA GLU A 13 5.22 5.86 6.13
C GLU A 13 3.76 5.42 6.11
N ARG A 14 3.29 4.94 7.25
CA ARG A 14 1.93 4.40 7.39
C ARG A 14 0.83 5.39 6.96
N PRO A 15 0.85 6.66 7.40
CA PRO A 15 -0.24 7.59 7.03
C PRO A 15 -0.42 7.74 5.53
N TYR A 16 0.67 7.81 4.79
CA TYR A 16 0.62 7.94 3.33
C TYR A 16 0.24 6.64 2.64
N LEU A 17 0.61 5.49 3.23
CA LEU A 17 0.15 4.18 2.75
C LEU A 17 -1.37 4.07 2.87
N VAL A 18 -1.91 4.39 4.04
CA VAL A 18 -3.36 4.36 4.29
C VAL A 18 -4.08 5.29 3.33
N GLU A 19 -3.60 6.52 3.20
CA GLU A 19 -4.19 7.53 2.32
C GLU A 19 -4.18 7.07 0.86
N ALA A 20 -3.07 6.49 0.39
CA ALA A 20 -2.97 5.98 -0.97
C ALA A 20 -3.95 4.83 -1.23
N LEU A 21 -4.07 3.90 -0.27
CA LEU A 21 -5.03 2.79 -0.39
C LEU A 21 -6.47 3.28 -0.42
N GLU A 22 -6.81 4.25 0.41
CA GLU A 22 -8.15 4.85 0.43
C GLU A 22 -8.46 5.54 -0.90
N LEU A 23 -7.51 6.26 -1.47
CA LEU A 23 -7.67 6.88 -2.78
C LEU A 23 -7.86 5.86 -3.91
N MET A 24 -7.29 4.67 -3.75
CA MET A 24 -7.50 3.57 -4.70
C MET A 24 -8.85 2.86 -4.51
N GLY A 25 -9.66 3.31 -3.54
CA GLY A 25 -11.01 2.78 -3.31
C GLY A 25 -11.09 1.64 -2.30
N HIS A 26 -10.04 1.41 -1.52
CA HIS A 26 -10.04 0.34 -0.53
C HIS A 26 -10.50 0.82 0.84
N ASP A 27 -11.24 -0.02 1.55
CA ASP A 27 -11.53 0.16 2.96
C ASP A 27 -10.33 -0.32 3.75
N VAL A 28 -9.72 0.58 4.54
CA VAL A 28 -8.50 0.26 5.28
C VAL A 28 -8.82 0.00 6.74
N GLN A 29 -8.33 -1.14 7.24
CA GLN A 29 -8.37 -1.50 8.65
C GLN A 29 -6.95 -1.56 9.18
N GLU A 30 -6.70 -1.00 10.35
CA GLU A 30 -5.38 -1.07 10.97
C GLU A 30 -5.35 -2.13 12.06
N ASN A 31 -4.17 -2.76 12.21
CA ASN A 31 -3.92 -3.80 13.22
C ASN A 31 -4.92 -4.95 13.13
N GLN A 32 -5.10 -5.49 11.92
CA GLN A 32 -6.09 -6.52 11.63
C GLN A 32 -5.41 -7.87 11.39
N GLN A 33 -6.00 -8.94 11.88
CA GLN A 33 -5.53 -10.28 11.54
C GLN A 33 -5.99 -10.67 10.15
N LEU A 34 -5.04 -11.18 9.36
CA LEU A 34 -5.34 -11.75 8.06
C LEU A 34 -5.65 -13.23 8.23
N VAL A 35 -6.60 -13.73 7.46
CA VAL A 35 -7.06 -15.11 7.53
C VAL A 35 -6.96 -15.74 6.15
N ILE A 36 -6.45 -16.97 6.08
CA ILE A 36 -6.43 -17.72 4.84
C ILE A 36 -7.86 -18.17 4.53
N ASN A 37 -8.36 -17.76 3.37
CA ASN A 37 -9.74 -18.03 2.94
C ASN A 37 -9.96 -19.44 2.39
N ASN A 38 -9.09 -20.38 2.72
CA ASN A 38 -9.25 -21.78 2.35
C ASN A 38 -9.57 -22.61 3.61
N PRO A 39 -10.84 -23.00 3.83
CA PRO A 39 -11.23 -23.71 5.04
C PRO A 39 -10.47 -25.01 5.30
N SER A 40 -10.02 -25.68 4.24
CA SER A 40 -9.29 -26.94 4.39
C SER A 40 -7.88 -26.76 4.93
N HIS A 41 -7.35 -25.54 4.96
CA HIS A 41 -6.00 -25.23 5.44
C HIS A 41 -5.97 -24.25 6.61
N ALA A 42 -7.13 -23.79 7.07
CA ALA A 42 -7.22 -22.76 8.11
C ALA A 42 -6.54 -23.14 9.42
N GLU A 43 -6.51 -24.44 9.76
CA GLU A 43 -5.85 -24.94 10.98
C GLU A 43 -4.35 -25.10 10.84
N GLU A 44 -3.86 -25.22 9.60
CA GLU A 44 -2.44 -25.44 9.31
C GLU A 44 -1.63 -24.13 9.27
N HIS A 45 -2.32 -23.01 9.06
CA HIS A 45 -1.68 -21.72 8.88
C HIS A 45 -2.22 -20.73 9.91
N PRO A 46 -1.40 -20.33 10.89
CA PRO A 46 -1.85 -19.36 11.88
C PRO A 46 -2.20 -18.03 11.25
N ASN A 47 -3.13 -17.31 11.84
CA ASN A 47 -3.50 -15.99 11.42
C ASN A 47 -2.29 -15.06 11.48
N PHE A 48 -2.24 -14.13 10.55
CA PHE A 48 -1.15 -13.19 10.40
C PHE A 48 -1.63 -11.79 10.78
N LEU A 49 -0.92 -11.14 11.71
CA LEU A 49 -1.28 -9.77 12.11
C LEU A 49 -0.70 -8.78 11.12
N ALA A 50 -1.57 -8.03 10.47
CA ALA A 50 -1.18 -6.96 9.55
C ALA A 50 -1.31 -5.60 10.23
N ASP A 51 -0.37 -4.71 9.98
CA ASP A 51 -0.46 -3.33 10.46
C ASP A 51 -1.57 -2.57 9.73
N VAL A 52 -1.72 -2.87 8.46
CA VAL A 52 -2.74 -2.27 7.58
C VAL A 52 -3.34 -3.40 6.75
N ALA A 53 -4.65 -3.48 6.67
CA ALA A 53 -5.34 -4.49 5.88
C ALA A 53 -6.39 -3.86 4.98
N ILE A 54 -6.56 -4.41 3.76
CA ILE A 54 -7.59 -3.98 2.82
C ILE A 54 -8.62 -5.09 2.56
N LYS A 55 -8.27 -6.32 2.88
CA LYS A 55 -9.14 -7.49 2.81
C LYS A 55 -8.76 -8.49 3.89
N ASN A 56 -9.56 -9.55 4.04
CA ASN A 56 -9.28 -10.59 5.02
C ASN A 56 -7.94 -11.29 4.80
N ASP A 57 -7.48 -11.31 3.56
CA ASP A 57 -6.29 -12.04 3.12
C ASP A 57 -5.25 -11.15 2.42
N ILE A 58 -5.41 -9.84 2.50
CA ILE A 58 -4.48 -8.88 1.88
C ILE A 58 -4.20 -7.74 2.86
N GLY A 59 -2.94 -7.55 3.18
CA GLY A 59 -2.52 -6.49 4.08
C GLY A 59 -1.05 -6.13 3.95
N PHE A 60 -0.59 -5.31 4.88
CA PHE A 60 0.79 -4.82 4.91
C PHE A 60 1.32 -4.96 6.33
N ARG A 61 2.59 -5.33 6.43
CA ARG A 61 3.29 -5.48 7.70
C ARG A 61 4.64 -4.78 7.64
N TRP A 62 4.97 -4.09 8.74
CA TRP A 62 6.28 -3.45 8.89
C TRP A 62 7.39 -4.49 9.01
N ASN A 63 8.42 -4.35 8.21
CA ASN A 63 9.63 -5.16 8.30
C ASN A 63 10.75 -4.33 8.90
N LYS A 64 11.18 -4.70 10.12
CA LYS A 64 12.21 -3.97 10.86
C LYS A 64 13.58 -4.02 10.19
N ASN A 65 13.85 -5.08 9.44
CA ASN A 65 15.16 -5.27 8.79
C ASN A 65 15.32 -4.35 7.58
N THR A 66 14.26 -4.17 6.80
CA THR A 66 14.28 -3.31 5.62
C THR A 66 13.78 -1.90 5.90
N GLU A 67 13.13 -1.71 7.05
CA GLU A 67 12.45 -0.46 7.42
C GLU A 67 11.44 -0.02 6.37
N THR A 68 10.70 -1.00 5.85
CA THR A 68 9.63 -0.77 4.89
C THR A 68 8.44 -1.67 5.21
N TYR A 69 7.28 -1.36 4.63
CA TYR A 69 6.13 -2.24 4.67
C TYR A 69 6.25 -3.32 3.61
N GLU A 70 5.85 -4.52 3.95
CA GLU A 70 5.72 -5.62 3.01
C GLU A 70 4.24 -5.87 2.72
N LEU A 71 3.91 -6.14 1.47
CA LEU A 71 2.60 -6.65 1.11
C LEU A 71 2.52 -8.11 1.53
N VAL A 72 1.49 -8.45 2.28
CA VAL A 72 1.22 -9.82 2.72
C VAL A 72 -0.10 -10.26 2.11
N ALA A 73 -0.07 -11.30 1.33
CA ALA A 73 -1.27 -11.77 0.63
C ALA A 73 -1.22 -13.28 0.40
N GLU A 74 -2.41 -13.89 0.37
CA GLU A 74 -2.58 -15.25 -0.10
C GLU A 74 -2.85 -15.17 -1.61
N LEU A 75 -1.87 -15.55 -2.42
CA LEU A 75 -1.93 -15.34 -3.87
C LEU A 75 -2.92 -16.24 -4.60
N ASP A 76 -3.22 -17.42 -4.03
CA ASP A 76 -4.19 -18.34 -4.63
C ASP A 76 -5.61 -17.78 -4.58
N THR A 77 -5.90 -16.91 -3.63
CA THR A 77 -7.21 -16.28 -3.47
C THR A 77 -7.20 -14.79 -3.85
N TRP A 78 -6.13 -14.33 -4.50
CA TRP A 78 -6.05 -12.95 -4.96
C TRP A 78 -7.18 -12.63 -5.92
N ASP A 79 -8.05 -11.72 -5.53
CA ASP A 79 -9.28 -11.41 -6.26
C ASP A 79 -9.47 -9.93 -6.59
N LEU A 80 -8.40 -9.14 -6.50
CA LEU A 80 -8.45 -7.76 -6.97
C LEU A 80 -8.50 -7.72 -8.50
N ASP A 81 -9.02 -6.63 -9.05
CA ASP A 81 -9.24 -6.47 -10.48
C ASP A 81 -7.94 -6.50 -11.31
N VAL A 82 -6.80 -6.32 -10.67
CA VAL A 82 -5.49 -6.28 -11.32
C VAL A 82 -4.54 -7.28 -10.68
N PRO A 83 -3.53 -7.77 -11.44
CA PRO A 83 -2.49 -8.63 -10.88
C PRO A 83 -1.69 -7.94 -9.77
N VAL A 84 -1.06 -8.74 -8.90
CA VAL A 84 -0.29 -8.25 -7.75
C VAL A 84 0.76 -7.21 -8.15
N SER A 85 1.53 -7.48 -9.21
CA SER A 85 2.58 -6.57 -9.66
C SER A 85 2.02 -5.21 -10.05
N ARG A 86 0.89 -5.21 -10.75
CA ARG A 86 0.23 -3.98 -11.18
C ARG A 86 -0.37 -3.22 -10.00
N PHE A 87 -0.91 -3.94 -9.02
CA PHE A 87 -1.40 -3.34 -7.79
C PHE A 87 -0.27 -2.64 -7.05
N ILE A 88 0.89 -3.29 -6.89
CA ILE A 88 2.04 -2.71 -6.21
C ILE A 88 2.55 -1.46 -6.95
N ASP A 89 2.62 -1.51 -8.28
CA ASP A 89 3.06 -0.38 -9.09
C ASP A 89 2.13 0.82 -8.90
N LYS A 90 0.83 0.58 -8.95
CA LYS A 90 -0.16 1.64 -8.76
C LYS A 90 -0.13 2.21 -7.35
N LEU A 91 -0.01 1.34 -6.36
CA LEU A 91 0.10 1.75 -4.96
C LEU A 91 1.35 2.60 -4.75
N THR A 92 2.49 2.17 -5.29
CA THR A 92 3.76 2.90 -5.16
C THR A 92 3.65 4.28 -5.77
N GLN A 93 3.00 4.40 -6.92
CA GLN A 93 2.73 5.68 -7.56
C GLN A 93 1.87 6.58 -6.68
N GLN A 94 0.76 6.07 -6.16
CA GLN A 94 -0.14 6.86 -5.30
C GLN A 94 0.54 7.24 -3.98
N TYR A 95 1.33 6.35 -3.41
CA TYR A 95 2.11 6.62 -2.22
C TYR A 95 3.12 7.76 -2.47
N ALA A 96 3.86 7.70 -3.58
CA ALA A 96 4.80 8.76 -3.95
C ALA A 96 4.07 10.10 -4.10
N ARG A 97 2.91 10.08 -4.71
CA ARG A 97 2.07 11.27 -4.87
C ARG A 97 1.68 11.86 -3.51
N MET A 98 1.24 11.01 -2.57
CA MET A 98 0.84 11.47 -1.24
C MET A 98 2.01 12.05 -0.46
N THR A 99 3.17 11.39 -0.49
CA THR A 99 4.36 11.89 0.21
C THR A 99 4.83 13.21 -0.37
N LEU A 100 4.78 13.36 -1.68
CA LEU A 100 5.20 14.58 -2.36
C LEU A 100 4.26 15.75 -2.01
N HIS A 101 2.95 15.53 -2.04
CA HIS A 101 1.96 16.54 -1.62
C HIS A 101 2.15 16.94 -0.15
N GLY A 102 2.40 15.96 0.71
CA GLY A 102 2.65 16.21 2.13
C GLY A 102 3.88 17.07 2.37
N THR A 103 4.98 16.76 1.70
CA THR A 103 6.24 17.50 1.80
C THR A 103 6.09 18.93 1.29
N VAL A 104 5.47 19.09 0.14
CA VAL A 104 5.22 20.41 -0.47
C VAL A 104 4.41 21.29 0.48
N LYS A 105 3.36 20.72 1.06
CA LYS A 105 2.50 21.44 2.01
C LYS A 105 3.25 21.86 3.28
N GLU A 106 4.05 20.95 3.85
CA GLU A 106 4.84 21.22 5.05
C GLU A 106 5.84 22.34 4.83
N GLU A 107 6.40 22.45 3.62
CA GLU A 107 7.37 23.48 3.27
C GLU A 107 6.72 24.80 2.84
N GLY A 108 5.40 24.89 2.88
CA GLY A 108 4.69 26.12 2.55
C GLY A 108 4.51 26.37 1.07
N TRP A 109 4.56 25.33 0.27
CA TRP A 109 4.31 25.41 -1.17
C TRP A 109 2.89 25.03 -1.51
N GLN A 110 2.38 25.57 -2.59
CA GLN A 110 1.06 25.22 -3.14
C GLN A 110 1.26 24.50 -4.46
N VAL A 111 0.54 23.41 -4.67
CA VAL A 111 0.55 22.68 -5.95
C VAL A 111 -0.29 23.42 -6.97
N GLU A 112 0.34 23.82 -8.09
CA GLU A 112 -0.33 24.48 -9.22
C GLU A 112 -0.78 23.45 -10.25
N GLU A 113 0.10 22.52 -10.59
CA GLU A 113 -0.16 21.49 -11.58
C GLU A 113 0.48 20.18 -11.15
N GLU A 114 -0.12 19.09 -11.60
CA GLU A 114 0.36 17.74 -11.35
C GLU A 114 0.32 16.94 -12.64
N TRP A 115 1.40 16.24 -12.93
CA TRP A 115 1.56 15.44 -14.13
C TRP A 115 1.92 14.00 -13.78
N GLU A 116 1.23 13.05 -14.42
CA GLU A 116 1.64 11.66 -14.40
C GLU A 116 2.51 11.42 -15.63
N MET A 117 3.74 10.99 -15.39
CA MET A 117 4.72 10.76 -16.46
C MET A 117 4.60 9.35 -17.03
N ASP A 118 5.18 9.12 -18.21
CA ASP A 118 5.12 7.82 -18.89
C ASP A 118 5.78 6.68 -18.09
N ASP A 119 6.72 7.01 -17.22
CA ASP A 119 7.42 6.03 -16.36
C ASP A 119 6.72 5.82 -15.02
N ASN A 120 5.46 6.28 -14.88
CA ASN A 120 4.64 6.26 -13.67
C ASN A 120 5.14 7.19 -12.55
N SER A 121 6.13 8.02 -12.80
CA SER A 121 6.51 9.06 -11.84
C SER A 121 5.49 10.20 -11.85
N ILE A 122 5.51 10.99 -10.77
CA ILE A 122 4.64 12.17 -10.62
C ILE A 122 5.52 13.42 -10.59
N GLU A 123 5.14 14.41 -11.38
CA GLU A 123 5.80 15.70 -11.39
C GLU A 123 4.82 16.77 -10.92
N LEU A 124 5.26 17.62 -9.99
CA LEU A 124 4.46 18.73 -9.48
C LEU A 124 5.08 20.05 -9.89
N THR A 125 4.24 20.98 -10.34
CA THR A 125 4.59 22.40 -10.44
C THR A 125 4.04 23.09 -9.21
N VAL A 126 4.90 23.77 -8.44
CA VAL A 126 4.55 24.37 -7.17
C VAL A 126 4.85 25.85 -7.14
N THR A 127 4.04 26.59 -6.38
CA THR A 127 4.30 27.99 -6.05
C THR A 127 4.38 28.16 -4.56
N ARG A 128 5.20 29.09 -4.12
CA ARG A 128 5.39 29.37 -2.71
C ARG A 128 4.25 30.23 -2.17
N TRP A 129 3.77 29.89 -0.98
CA TRP A 129 2.86 30.76 -0.25
C TRP A 129 3.58 32.07 0.10
N VAL A 130 2.91 33.16 -0.12
CA VAL A 130 3.46 34.50 0.17
C VAL A 130 2.75 35.08 1.37
#